data_c2c9d516f1f11dee55dffd4691e61855
#
_entry.id   c2c9d516f1f11dee55dffd4691e61855
#
_cell.length_a   1.000
_cell.length_b   1.000
_cell.length_c   1.000
_cell.angle_alpha   90.00
_cell.angle_beta   90.00
_cell.angle_gamma   90.00
#
_symmetry.space_group_name_H-M   'P 1'
#
loop_
_entity.id
_entity.type
_entity.pdbx_description
1 polymer ?
#
loop_
_entity_poly.entity_id
_entity_poly.type
_entity_poly.pdbx_seq_one_letter_code
_entity_poly.pdbx_strand_id
1 'polypeptide(L)'
;MSFIEMDHIHKTFGSLEVLKDVTLHVETGEVISIIGPSGSGKSTFLRCLCQLETIDSGSIVVDGRTMVNTPEGSNRAVYAPAAEVRAICRRMGMCFQHFNLFPHMTVLDNILEAPRIVKKMKTEDIMPKAEELLKKVGLWDKRDAYPSRLSGGQQQRVAIARALAMDPDIMLFDEPTSALDPELTGEVLRTIKQLADEHMTMIIVTHEMAFAKEVADRVIFMADGIIQEQGKPEDVFEHPQNERTQNFLKSMLHF
;
A
#
# COMPACT_ATOMS: atom_id res chain seq x y z
N MET A 1 16.59 -10.02 7.77
CA MET A 1 16.91 -9.55 6.39
C MET A 1 15.69 -8.82 5.87
N SER A 2 15.89 -7.62 5.39
CA SER A 2 14.79 -6.81 4.88
C SER A 2 14.08 -7.52 3.73
N PHE A 3 12.76 -7.51 3.75
CA PHE A 3 11.93 -8.04 2.66
C PHE A 3 11.90 -7.08 1.47
N ILE A 4 11.89 -5.76 1.76
CA ILE A 4 11.98 -4.69 0.75
C ILE A 4 13.12 -3.77 1.14
N GLU A 5 13.93 -3.40 0.16
CA GLU A 5 14.96 -2.39 0.26
C GLU A 5 14.76 -1.39 -0.88
N MET A 6 14.49 -0.15 -0.52
CA MET A 6 14.39 0.99 -1.43
C MET A 6 15.46 1.98 -1.03
N ASP A 7 16.49 2.16 -1.86
CA ASP A 7 17.64 2.99 -1.53
C ASP A 7 17.77 4.15 -2.51
N HIS A 8 17.92 5.35 -1.93
CA HIS A 8 18.21 6.58 -2.66
C HIS A 8 17.24 6.85 -3.80
N ILE A 9 15.91 6.69 -3.52
CA ILE A 9 14.87 6.85 -4.53
C ILE A 9 14.66 8.31 -4.89
N HIS A 10 14.86 8.62 -6.17
CA HIS A 10 14.55 9.91 -6.78
C HIS A 10 13.45 9.79 -7.82
N LYS A 11 12.54 10.74 -7.84
CA LYS A 11 11.46 10.83 -8.85
C LYS A 11 11.11 12.28 -9.16
N THR A 12 11.11 12.59 -10.45
CA THR A 12 10.75 13.91 -10.97
C THR A 12 9.60 13.80 -11.98
N PHE A 13 8.68 14.75 -11.95
CA PHE A 13 7.64 14.93 -12.96
C PHE A 13 7.83 16.30 -13.62
N GLY A 14 8.30 16.32 -14.86
CA GLY A 14 8.67 17.56 -15.54
C GLY A 14 9.80 18.27 -14.81
N SER A 15 9.54 19.43 -14.22
CA SER A 15 10.51 20.19 -13.41
C SER A 15 10.36 20.00 -11.90
N LEU A 16 9.33 19.25 -11.47
CA LEU A 16 9.04 19.04 -10.04
C LEU A 16 9.68 17.74 -9.55
N GLU A 17 10.69 17.84 -8.70
CA GLU A 17 11.25 16.70 -7.98
C GLU A 17 10.35 16.36 -6.80
N VAL A 18 9.69 15.19 -6.89
CA VAL A 18 8.69 14.73 -5.92
C VAL A 18 9.30 13.82 -4.87
N LEU A 19 10.28 12.99 -5.23
CA LEU A 19 11.06 12.17 -4.30
C LEU A 19 12.53 12.59 -4.39
N LYS A 20 13.12 12.87 -3.23
CA LYS A 20 14.46 13.45 -3.09
C LYS A 20 15.28 12.60 -2.14
N ASP A 21 15.93 11.56 -2.67
CA ASP A 21 16.78 10.67 -1.85
C ASP A 21 16.02 9.93 -0.74
N VAL A 22 14.93 9.25 -1.10
CA VAL A 22 14.12 8.52 -0.13
C VAL A 22 14.63 7.09 0.04
N THR A 23 15.00 6.71 1.27
CA THR A 23 15.46 5.36 1.62
C THR A 23 14.51 4.72 2.62
N LEU A 24 14.06 3.49 2.35
CA LEU A 24 13.18 2.72 3.22
C LEU A 24 13.48 1.22 3.12
N HIS A 25 13.66 0.58 4.25
CA HIS A 25 13.74 -0.88 4.36
C HIS A 25 12.55 -1.40 5.17
N VAL A 26 12.00 -2.55 4.77
CA VAL A 26 10.83 -3.17 5.39
C VAL A 26 11.14 -4.62 5.71
N GLU A 27 10.91 -5.02 6.95
CA GLU A 27 11.07 -6.41 7.40
C GLU A 27 9.81 -7.23 7.12
N THR A 28 9.95 -8.56 7.01
CA THR A 28 8.79 -9.45 6.87
C THR A 28 7.90 -9.38 8.11
N GLY A 29 6.59 -9.21 7.90
CA GLY A 29 5.61 -9.07 8.97
C GLY A 29 5.54 -7.67 9.59
N GLU A 30 6.38 -6.73 9.12
CA GLU A 30 6.37 -5.35 9.62
C GLU A 30 5.21 -4.55 9.01
N VAL A 31 4.53 -3.79 9.85
CA VAL A 31 3.51 -2.82 9.46
C VAL A 31 4.07 -1.41 9.54
N ILE A 32 4.20 -0.76 8.40
CA ILE A 32 4.68 0.63 8.29
C ILE A 32 3.52 1.55 7.93
N SER A 33 3.32 2.61 8.71
CA SER A 33 2.43 3.71 8.34
C SER A 33 3.22 4.92 7.86
N ILE A 34 2.89 5.40 6.66
CA ILE A 34 3.47 6.63 6.08
C ILE A 34 2.46 7.76 6.23
N ILE A 35 2.82 8.79 6.99
CA ILE A 35 2.00 9.97 7.24
C ILE A 35 2.68 11.23 6.69
N GLY A 36 1.93 12.33 6.55
CA GLY A 36 2.48 13.61 6.11
C GLY A 36 1.49 14.41 5.25
N PRO A 37 1.79 15.67 4.94
CA PRO A 37 0.91 16.54 4.18
C PRO A 37 0.64 16.03 2.76
N SER A 38 -0.47 16.48 2.16
CA SER A 38 -0.76 16.21 0.75
C SER A 38 0.36 16.77 -0.13
N GLY A 39 0.71 16.04 -1.20
CA GLY A 39 1.80 16.42 -2.11
C GLY A 39 3.22 16.12 -1.60
N SER A 40 3.40 15.46 -0.44
CA SER A 40 4.73 15.12 0.07
C SER A 40 5.43 13.93 -0.61
N GLY A 41 4.78 13.28 -1.59
CA GLY A 41 5.35 12.17 -2.35
C GLY A 41 4.96 10.76 -1.88
N LYS A 42 4.16 10.61 -0.81
CA LYS A 42 3.79 9.29 -0.22
C LYS A 42 3.23 8.30 -1.23
N SER A 43 2.17 8.69 -1.94
CA SER A 43 1.54 7.83 -2.97
C SER A 43 2.48 7.56 -4.13
N THR A 44 3.29 8.54 -4.54
CA THR A 44 4.31 8.35 -5.58
C THR A 44 5.34 7.33 -5.15
N PHE A 45 5.83 7.41 -3.90
CA PHE A 45 6.78 6.46 -3.34
C PHE A 45 6.21 5.03 -3.33
N LEU A 46 4.97 4.87 -2.87
CA LEU A 46 4.29 3.58 -2.86
C LEU A 46 4.09 3.02 -4.28
N ARG A 47 3.76 3.88 -5.26
CA ARG A 47 3.58 3.49 -6.67
C ARG A 47 4.89 3.14 -7.35
N CYS A 48 6.02 3.74 -6.96
CA CYS A 48 7.34 3.34 -7.44
C CYS A 48 7.68 1.90 -7.02
N LEU A 49 7.31 1.48 -5.80
CA LEU A 49 7.56 0.13 -5.30
C LEU A 49 6.85 -0.93 -6.15
N CYS A 50 5.60 -0.71 -6.58
CA CYS A 50 4.85 -1.66 -7.38
C CYS A 50 4.90 -1.40 -8.91
N GLN A 51 5.86 -0.56 -9.35
CA GLN A 51 6.08 -0.21 -10.77
C GLN A 51 4.85 0.41 -11.47
N LEU A 52 3.96 1.05 -10.73
CA LEU A 52 2.95 1.92 -11.31
C LEU A 52 3.54 3.27 -11.71
N GLU A 53 4.68 3.64 -11.09
CA GLU A 53 5.57 4.72 -11.48
C GLU A 53 7.00 4.20 -11.59
N THR A 54 7.80 4.80 -12.46
CA THR A 54 9.22 4.50 -12.59
C THR A 54 10.05 5.47 -11.77
N ILE A 55 11.12 5.00 -11.11
CA ILE A 55 12.11 5.86 -10.47
C ILE A 55 13.07 6.44 -11.49
N ASP A 56 13.64 7.61 -11.21
CA ASP A 56 14.68 8.21 -12.05
C ASP A 56 16.07 7.68 -11.68
N SER A 57 16.33 7.56 -10.37
CA SER A 57 17.54 6.92 -9.83
C SER A 57 17.25 6.28 -8.46
N GLY A 58 18.17 5.44 -8.00
CA GLY A 58 18.06 4.63 -6.79
C GLY A 58 18.05 3.14 -7.07
N SER A 59 17.71 2.35 -6.07
CA SER A 59 17.53 0.90 -6.21
C SER A 59 16.30 0.39 -5.46
N ILE A 60 15.66 -0.66 -5.99
CA ILE A 60 14.57 -1.38 -5.34
C ILE A 60 14.89 -2.88 -5.42
N VAL A 61 14.99 -3.49 -4.25
CA VAL A 61 15.19 -4.93 -4.09
C VAL A 61 14.04 -5.49 -3.28
N VAL A 62 13.49 -6.63 -3.70
CA VAL A 62 12.38 -7.30 -3.02
C VAL A 62 12.74 -8.76 -2.85
N ASP A 63 12.81 -9.22 -1.60
CA ASP A 63 13.22 -10.57 -1.24
C ASP A 63 14.51 -11.00 -1.95
N GLY A 64 15.53 -10.14 -1.88
CA GLY A 64 16.85 -10.35 -2.49
C GLY A 64 16.86 -10.27 -4.02
N ARG A 65 15.74 -9.92 -4.68
CA ARG A 65 15.65 -9.76 -6.14
C ARG A 65 15.67 -8.30 -6.52
N THR A 66 16.65 -7.89 -7.28
CA THR A 66 16.75 -6.52 -7.78
C THR A 66 15.69 -6.27 -8.86
N MET A 67 14.76 -5.35 -8.58
CA MET A 67 13.76 -4.89 -9.55
C MET A 67 14.33 -3.79 -10.44
N VAL A 68 15.07 -2.87 -9.85
CA VAL A 68 15.69 -1.72 -10.52
C VAL A 68 16.91 -1.28 -9.73
N ASN A 69 17.94 -0.82 -10.42
CA ASN A 69 19.07 -0.15 -9.79
C ASN A 69 19.65 0.94 -10.70
N THR A 70 20.35 1.88 -10.11
CA THR A 70 21.17 2.86 -10.83
C THR A 70 22.61 2.37 -10.87
N PRO A 71 23.15 2.01 -12.06
CA PRO A 71 24.53 1.57 -12.18
C PRO A 71 25.52 2.65 -11.74
N GLU A 72 26.67 2.24 -11.23
CA GLU A 72 27.75 3.16 -10.84
C GLU A 72 28.15 4.06 -12.03
N GLY A 73 28.24 5.36 -11.77
CA GLY A 73 28.53 6.37 -12.80
C GLY A 73 27.34 6.74 -13.70
N SER A 74 26.13 6.20 -13.47
CA SER A 74 24.90 6.55 -14.16
C SER A 74 24.02 7.42 -13.29
N ASN A 75 23.24 8.31 -13.92
CA ASN A 75 22.17 9.08 -13.28
C ASN A 75 20.77 8.55 -13.63
N ARG A 76 20.68 7.33 -14.19
CA ARG A 76 19.41 6.74 -14.62
C ARG A 76 19.27 5.32 -14.09
N ALA A 77 18.10 5.04 -13.55
CA ALA A 77 17.71 3.72 -13.12
C ALA A 77 17.53 2.76 -14.31
N VAL A 78 18.00 1.54 -14.13
CA VAL A 78 17.88 0.44 -15.10
C VAL A 78 17.06 -0.68 -14.46
N TYR A 79 15.93 -0.97 -15.06
CA TYR A 79 15.02 -2.04 -14.60
C TYR A 79 15.49 -3.40 -15.07
N ALA A 80 15.28 -4.40 -14.25
CA ALA A 80 15.43 -5.80 -14.64
C ALA A 80 14.52 -6.15 -15.85
N PRO A 81 14.74 -7.29 -16.53
CA PRO A 81 13.87 -7.72 -17.62
C PRO A 81 12.38 -7.70 -17.21
N ALA A 82 11.51 -7.27 -18.11
CA ALA A 82 10.08 -7.06 -17.81
C ALA A 82 9.38 -8.31 -17.23
N ALA A 83 9.87 -9.52 -17.53
CA ALA A 83 9.35 -10.76 -16.95
C ALA A 83 9.68 -10.89 -15.45
N GLU A 84 10.88 -10.49 -15.05
CA GLU A 84 11.35 -10.50 -13.66
C GLU A 84 10.63 -9.44 -12.85
N VAL A 85 10.56 -8.21 -13.37
CA VAL A 85 9.81 -7.12 -12.71
C VAL A 85 8.35 -7.52 -12.48
N ARG A 86 7.67 -8.09 -13.49
CA ARG A 86 6.31 -8.60 -13.31
C ARG A 86 6.21 -9.71 -12.27
N ALA A 87 7.23 -10.60 -12.19
CA ALA A 87 7.25 -11.65 -11.18
C ALA A 87 7.38 -11.07 -9.76
N ILE A 88 8.17 -10.02 -9.58
CA ILE A 88 8.31 -9.29 -8.31
C ILE A 88 6.98 -8.59 -7.96
N CYS A 89 6.41 -7.80 -8.89
CA CYS A 89 5.17 -7.04 -8.65
C CYS A 89 3.97 -7.94 -8.32
N ARG A 90 3.93 -9.18 -8.82
CA ARG A 90 2.85 -10.16 -8.49
C ARG A 90 2.82 -10.57 -7.01
N ARG A 91 3.91 -10.33 -6.28
CA ARG A 91 4.02 -10.60 -4.85
C ARG A 91 3.45 -9.46 -3.99
N MET A 92 3.01 -8.37 -4.62
CA MET A 92 2.49 -7.19 -3.96
C MET A 92 1.01 -7.02 -4.26
N GLY A 93 0.20 -6.89 -3.22
CA GLY A 93 -1.19 -6.48 -3.34
C GLY A 93 -1.29 -4.97 -3.17
N MET A 94 -2.00 -4.27 -4.08
CA MET A 94 -2.20 -2.83 -4.00
C MET A 94 -3.68 -2.51 -3.80
N CYS A 95 -3.98 -1.68 -2.80
CA CYS A 95 -5.28 -1.15 -2.52
C CYS A 95 -5.25 0.38 -2.68
N PHE A 96 -6.04 0.90 -3.61
CA PHE A 96 -6.03 2.32 -3.99
C PHE A 96 -7.05 3.13 -3.18
N GLN A 97 -6.89 4.43 -3.19
CA GLN A 97 -7.83 5.42 -2.66
C GLN A 97 -9.23 5.27 -3.28
N HIS A 98 -9.30 5.12 -4.60
CA HIS A 98 -10.52 4.74 -5.31
C HIS A 98 -10.54 3.22 -5.49
N PHE A 99 -11.64 2.59 -5.20
CA PHE A 99 -11.80 1.13 -5.08
C PHE A 99 -11.37 0.37 -6.34
N ASN A 100 -11.47 0.99 -7.52
CA ASN A 100 -11.07 0.46 -8.83
C ASN A 100 -11.61 -0.95 -9.11
N LEU A 101 -12.83 -1.23 -8.63
CA LEU A 101 -13.52 -2.48 -8.96
C LEU A 101 -13.98 -2.45 -10.43
N PHE A 102 -14.01 -3.63 -11.04
CA PHE A 102 -14.58 -3.79 -12.37
C PHE A 102 -16.11 -3.63 -12.28
N PRO A 103 -16.71 -2.55 -12.80
CA PRO A 103 -18.11 -2.23 -12.54
C PRO A 103 -19.10 -3.17 -13.24
N HIS A 104 -18.64 -3.87 -14.28
CA HIS A 104 -19.41 -4.84 -15.07
C HIS A 104 -19.29 -6.28 -14.55
N MET A 105 -18.54 -6.49 -13.48
CA MET A 105 -18.35 -7.78 -12.83
C MET A 105 -19.02 -7.79 -11.47
N THR A 106 -19.48 -8.96 -11.02
CA THR A 106 -19.97 -9.15 -9.66
C THR A 106 -18.83 -9.02 -8.64
N VAL A 107 -19.16 -8.97 -7.35
CA VAL A 107 -18.18 -8.99 -6.25
C VAL A 107 -17.29 -10.24 -6.37
N LEU A 108 -17.90 -11.40 -6.57
CA LEU A 108 -17.17 -12.66 -6.72
C LEU A 108 -16.26 -12.65 -7.95
N ASP A 109 -16.76 -12.20 -9.10
CA ASP A 109 -15.96 -12.13 -10.33
C ASP A 109 -14.76 -11.19 -10.18
N ASN A 110 -14.91 -10.06 -9.46
CA ASN A 110 -13.80 -9.16 -9.17
C ASN A 110 -12.66 -9.87 -8.40
N ILE A 111 -12.97 -10.84 -7.55
CA ILE A 111 -11.98 -11.60 -6.79
C ILE A 111 -11.36 -12.71 -7.64
N LEU A 112 -12.17 -13.40 -8.44
CA LEU A 112 -11.74 -14.54 -9.26
C LEU A 112 -10.86 -14.13 -10.45
N GLU A 113 -11.04 -12.92 -10.98
CA GLU A 113 -10.46 -12.50 -12.27
C GLU A 113 -8.93 -12.53 -12.29
N ALA A 114 -8.27 -11.93 -11.31
CA ALA A 114 -6.81 -11.85 -11.30
C ALA A 114 -6.15 -13.24 -11.14
N PRO A 115 -6.54 -14.12 -10.21
CA PRO A 115 -6.01 -15.49 -10.15
C PRO A 115 -6.25 -16.28 -11.43
N ARG A 116 -7.42 -16.13 -12.05
CA ARG A 116 -7.78 -16.82 -13.30
C ARG A 116 -6.89 -16.38 -14.46
N ILE A 117 -6.71 -15.08 -14.65
CA ILE A 117 -5.97 -14.53 -15.80
C ILE A 117 -4.45 -14.60 -15.60
N VAL A 118 -3.98 -14.21 -14.40
CA VAL A 118 -2.55 -14.02 -14.12
C VAL A 118 -1.88 -15.33 -13.69
N LYS A 119 -2.52 -16.07 -12.75
CA LYS A 119 -2.01 -17.37 -12.28
C LYS A 119 -2.51 -18.54 -13.12
N LYS A 120 -3.46 -18.30 -14.06
CA LYS A 120 -4.09 -19.32 -14.90
C LYS A 120 -4.74 -20.46 -14.10
N MET A 121 -5.24 -20.15 -12.92
CA MET A 121 -5.94 -21.10 -12.06
C MET A 121 -7.35 -21.34 -12.58
N LYS A 122 -7.88 -22.54 -12.35
CA LYS A 122 -9.28 -22.85 -12.64
C LYS A 122 -10.18 -22.22 -11.58
N THR A 123 -11.39 -21.82 -11.96
CA THR A 123 -12.37 -21.23 -11.04
C THR A 123 -12.65 -22.12 -9.82
N GLU A 124 -12.69 -23.45 -10.02
CA GLU A 124 -12.91 -24.44 -8.97
C GLU A 124 -11.82 -24.39 -7.88
N ASP A 125 -10.57 -24.14 -8.29
CA ASP A 125 -9.41 -24.06 -7.38
C ASP A 125 -9.36 -22.72 -6.62
N ILE A 126 -9.91 -21.65 -7.22
CA ILE A 126 -9.92 -20.29 -6.61
C ILE A 126 -11.12 -20.13 -5.66
N MET A 127 -12.24 -20.80 -5.93
CA MET A 127 -13.51 -20.59 -5.24
C MET A 127 -13.43 -20.71 -3.71
N PRO A 128 -12.75 -21.74 -3.13
CA PRO A 128 -12.61 -21.85 -1.67
C PRO A 128 -11.92 -20.64 -1.05
N LYS A 129 -10.87 -20.13 -1.70
CA LYS A 129 -10.16 -18.93 -1.24
C LYS A 129 -11.00 -17.67 -1.40
N ALA A 130 -11.73 -17.53 -2.49
CA ALA A 130 -12.63 -16.39 -2.71
C ALA A 130 -13.75 -16.36 -1.66
N GLU A 131 -14.32 -17.51 -1.30
CA GLU A 131 -15.31 -17.64 -0.25
C GLU A 131 -14.73 -17.25 1.12
N GLU A 132 -13.55 -17.77 1.47
CA GLU A 132 -12.83 -17.42 2.70
C GLU A 132 -12.60 -15.90 2.79
N LEU A 133 -12.06 -15.28 1.74
CA LEU A 133 -11.77 -13.86 1.69
C LEU A 133 -13.03 -13.00 1.79
N LEU A 134 -14.11 -13.37 1.08
CA LEU A 134 -15.38 -12.65 1.20
C LEU A 134 -16.02 -12.78 2.58
N LYS A 135 -15.89 -13.93 3.24
CA LYS A 135 -16.30 -14.11 4.63
C LYS A 135 -15.46 -13.25 5.57
N LYS A 136 -14.15 -13.22 5.37
CA LYS A 136 -13.19 -12.42 6.15
C LYS A 136 -13.54 -10.93 6.12
N VAL A 137 -13.92 -10.39 4.96
CA VAL A 137 -14.34 -8.99 4.82
C VAL A 137 -15.84 -8.77 5.07
N GLY A 138 -16.60 -9.81 5.47
CA GLY A 138 -18.02 -9.75 5.82
C GLY A 138 -18.95 -9.48 4.64
N LEU A 139 -18.64 -9.97 3.45
CA LEU A 139 -19.38 -9.67 2.21
C LEU A 139 -19.76 -10.91 1.38
N TRP A 140 -19.75 -12.09 1.98
CA TRP A 140 -20.13 -13.31 1.27
C TRP A 140 -21.58 -13.30 0.77
N ASP A 141 -22.47 -12.71 1.53
CA ASP A 141 -23.89 -12.53 1.16
C ASP A 141 -24.09 -11.57 -0.04
N LYS A 142 -23.08 -10.76 -0.34
CA LYS A 142 -23.06 -9.80 -1.46
C LYS A 142 -22.29 -10.30 -2.68
N ARG A 143 -21.82 -11.55 -2.71
CA ARG A 143 -20.95 -12.09 -3.78
C ARG A 143 -21.52 -11.92 -5.19
N ASP A 144 -22.84 -11.98 -5.34
CA ASP A 144 -23.55 -11.87 -6.61
C ASP A 144 -23.95 -10.42 -6.96
N ALA A 145 -23.68 -9.46 -6.06
CA ALA A 145 -23.97 -8.05 -6.26
C ALA A 145 -22.91 -7.39 -7.18
N TYR A 146 -23.33 -6.34 -7.88
CA TYR A 146 -22.41 -5.47 -8.64
C TYR A 146 -21.89 -4.32 -7.76
N PRO A 147 -20.70 -3.77 -8.05
CA PRO A 147 -20.12 -2.66 -7.28
C PRO A 147 -21.07 -1.47 -7.06
N SER A 148 -21.91 -1.15 -8.04
CA SER A 148 -22.88 -0.06 -7.97
C SER A 148 -23.95 -0.23 -6.88
N ARG A 149 -24.10 -1.43 -6.32
CA ARG A 149 -25.05 -1.76 -5.23
C ARG A 149 -24.38 -1.82 -3.86
N LEU A 150 -23.11 -1.46 -3.77
CA LEU A 150 -22.33 -1.50 -2.55
C LEU A 150 -22.04 -0.08 -2.05
N SER A 151 -22.00 0.09 -0.71
CA SER A 151 -21.46 1.31 -0.11
C SER A 151 -19.95 1.44 -0.41
N GLY A 152 -19.40 2.66 -0.27
CA GLY A 152 -17.97 2.88 -0.46
C GLY A 152 -17.10 1.97 0.41
N GLY A 153 -17.44 1.82 1.70
CA GLY A 153 -16.72 0.92 2.61
C GLY A 153 -16.82 -0.55 2.20
N GLN A 154 -17.96 -0.99 1.66
CA GLN A 154 -18.11 -2.33 1.10
C GLN A 154 -17.26 -2.51 -0.15
N GLN A 155 -17.24 -1.53 -1.06
CA GLN A 155 -16.41 -1.57 -2.27
C GLN A 155 -14.92 -1.64 -1.90
N GLN A 156 -14.47 -0.89 -0.90
CA GLN A 156 -13.08 -0.93 -0.43
C GLN A 156 -12.72 -2.29 0.16
N ARG A 157 -13.60 -2.88 0.95
CA ARG A 157 -13.38 -4.24 1.49
C ARG A 157 -13.33 -5.31 0.40
N VAL A 158 -14.12 -5.18 -0.66
CA VAL A 158 -14.00 -6.05 -1.85
C VAL A 158 -12.64 -5.83 -2.54
N ALA A 159 -12.16 -4.58 -2.66
CA ALA A 159 -10.85 -4.28 -3.25
C ALA A 159 -9.71 -4.91 -2.43
N ILE A 160 -9.81 -4.90 -1.09
CA ILE A 160 -8.86 -5.59 -0.21
C ILE A 160 -8.91 -7.12 -0.46
N ALA A 161 -10.10 -7.73 -0.47
CA ALA A 161 -10.25 -9.15 -0.73
C ALA A 161 -9.71 -9.55 -2.12
N ARG A 162 -9.94 -8.72 -3.14
CA ARG A 162 -9.39 -8.91 -4.49
C ARG A 162 -7.86 -8.91 -4.51
N ALA A 163 -7.23 -7.97 -3.79
CA ALA A 163 -5.78 -7.93 -3.70
C ALA A 163 -5.22 -9.18 -2.99
N LEU A 164 -5.85 -9.60 -1.90
CA LEU A 164 -5.49 -10.79 -1.13
C LEU A 164 -5.67 -12.11 -1.92
N ALA A 165 -6.58 -12.15 -2.92
CA ALA A 165 -6.79 -13.34 -3.75
C ALA A 165 -5.56 -13.74 -4.58
N MET A 166 -4.62 -12.82 -4.73
CA MET A 166 -3.33 -13.10 -5.39
C MET A 166 -2.27 -13.67 -4.43
N ASP A 167 -2.60 -13.96 -3.16
CA ASP A 167 -1.67 -14.40 -2.11
C ASP A 167 -0.38 -13.54 -2.11
N PRO A 168 -0.50 -12.23 -1.90
CA PRO A 168 0.67 -11.36 -1.89
C PRO A 168 1.47 -11.54 -0.59
N ASP A 169 2.79 -11.31 -0.68
CA ASP A 169 3.69 -11.30 0.48
C ASP A 169 3.64 -9.96 1.23
N ILE A 170 3.16 -8.91 0.55
CA ILE A 170 2.98 -7.57 1.12
C ILE A 170 1.71 -6.91 0.57
N MET A 171 1.01 -6.18 1.45
CA MET A 171 -0.11 -5.33 1.08
C MET A 171 0.28 -3.85 1.14
N LEU A 172 -0.01 -3.13 0.07
CA LEU A 172 0.23 -1.70 -0.07
C LEU A 172 -1.13 -0.97 -0.06
N PHE A 173 -1.29 0.00 0.83
CA PHE A 173 -2.52 0.78 0.96
C PHE A 173 -2.24 2.25 0.67
N ASP A 174 -2.82 2.79 -0.41
CA ASP A 174 -2.71 4.20 -0.79
C ASP A 174 -3.98 4.93 -0.36
N GLU A 175 -3.98 5.50 0.84
CA GLU A 175 -5.09 6.24 1.46
C GLU A 175 -6.44 5.48 1.39
N PRO A 176 -6.54 4.28 1.97
CA PRO A 176 -7.67 3.37 1.75
C PRO A 176 -9.03 3.87 2.27
N THR A 177 -9.06 4.96 3.03
CA THR A 177 -10.29 5.53 3.63
C THR A 177 -10.63 6.93 3.14
N SER A 178 -9.74 7.59 2.38
CA SER A 178 -9.91 9.01 2.02
C SER A 178 -11.11 9.30 1.08
N ALA A 179 -11.62 8.28 0.37
CA ALA A 179 -12.81 8.38 -0.48
C ALA A 179 -14.09 7.94 0.24
N LEU A 180 -14.06 7.77 1.57
CA LEU A 180 -15.17 7.26 2.37
C LEU A 180 -15.73 8.33 3.32
N ASP A 181 -17.04 8.23 3.58
CA ASP A 181 -17.63 8.96 4.68
C ASP A 181 -17.08 8.44 6.03
N PRO A 182 -16.93 9.30 7.05
CA PRO A 182 -16.36 8.92 8.35
C PRO A 182 -17.04 7.72 9.02
N GLU A 183 -18.36 7.56 8.81
CA GLU A 183 -19.12 6.44 9.36
C GLU A 183 -18.72 5.08 8.77
N LEU A 184 -18.21 5.06 7.52
CA LEU A 184 -17.82 3.84 6.80
C LEU A 184 -16.33 3.50 6.97
N THR A 185 -15.53 4.44 7.44
CA THR A 185 -14.08 4.30 7.62
C THR A 185 -13.74 3.18 8.60
N GLY A 186 -14.46 3.09 9.72
CA GLY A 186 -14.17 2.14 10.79
C GLY A 186 -14.21 0.66 10.37
N GLU A 187 -15.08 0.29 9.41
CA GLU A 187 -15.15 -1.10 8.91
C GLU A 187 -13.94 -1.49 8.08
N VAL A 188 -13.43 -0.55 7.26
CA VAL A 188 -12.24 -0.74 6.44
C VAL A 188 -10.99 -0.83 7.32
N LEU A 189 -10.86 0.08 8.30
CA LEU A 189 -9.73 0.09 9.23
C LEU A 189 -9.68 -1.19 10.07
N ARG A 190 -10.82 -1.71 10.53
CA ARG A 190 -10.88 -3.01 11.22
C ARG A 190 -10.40 -4.17 10.35
N THR A 191 -10.75 -4.15 9.05
CA THR A 191 -10.27 -5.18 8.11
C THR A 191 -8.75 -5.11 7.95
N ILE A 192 -8.17 -3.91 7.83
CA ILE A 192 -6.72 -3.73 7.71
C ILE A 192 -6.02 -4.13 9.02
N LYS A 193 -6.59 -3.77 10.19
CA LYS A 193 -6.07 -4.18 11.49
C LYS A 193 -6.03 -5.70 11.64
N GLN A 194 -7.08 -6.41 11.20
CA GLN A 194 -7.10 -7.87 11.22
C GLN A 194 -5.95 -8.47 10.40
N LEU A 195 -5.56 -7.85 9.27
CA LEU A 195 -4.39 -8.29 8.50
C LEU A 195 -3.08 -8.05 9.25
N ALA A 196 -2.98 -6.95 10.01
CA ALA A 196 -1.84 -6.68 10.87
C ALA A 196 -1.71 -7.74 11.98
N ASP A 197 -2.82 -8.07 12.64
CA ASP A 197 -2.88 -9.10 13.68
C ASP A 197 -2.49 -10.50 13.14
N GLU A 198 -2.66 -10.73 11.85
CA GLU A 198 -2.23 -11.94 11.12
C GLU A 198 -0.77 -11.86 10.61
N HIS A 199 -0.01 -10.85 11.04
CA HIS A 199 1.38 -10.63 10.64
C HIS A 199 1.61 -10.43 9.13
N MET A 200 0.63 -9.87 8.42
CA MET A 200 0.80 -9.45 7.03
C MET A 200 1.78 -8.28 6.96
N THR A 201 2.81 -8.39 6.12
CA THR A 201 3.69 -7.25 5.81
C THR A 201 2.88 -6.16 5.13
N MET A 202 2.94 -4.91 5.62
CA MET A 202 2.12 -3.84 5.05
C MET A 202 2.84 -2.50 5.04
N ILE A 203 2.58 -1.71 3.97
CA ILE A 203 2.86 -0.27 3.95
C ILE A 203 1.53 0.46 3.75
N ILE A 204 1.20 1.35 4.66
CA ILE A 204 -0.09 2.05 4.70
C ILE A 204 0.16 3.56 4.63
N VAL A 205 -0.19 4.19 3.51
CA VAL A 205 -0.30 5.66 3.43
C VAL A 205 -1.66 6.04 3.99
N THR A 206 -1.70 6.85 5.05
CA THR A 206 -2.96 7.21 5.71
C THR A 206 -2.94 8.61 6.34
N HIS A 207 -4.13 9.19 6.46
CA HIS A 207 -4.41 10.39 7.24
C HIS A 207 -5.10 10.07 8.59
N GLU A 208 -5.35 8.80 8.88
CA GLU A 208 -5.97 8.32 10.12
C GLU A 208 -4.89 8.15 11.21
N MET A 209 -4.56 9.23 11.93
CA MET A 209 -3.45 9.24 12.90
C MET A 209 -3.64 8.25 14.04
N ALA A 210 -4.87 8.14 14.57
CA ALA A 210 -5.19 7.18 15.63
C ALA A 210 -4.98 5.73 15.16
N PHE A 211 -5.38 5.42 13.93
CA PHE A 211 -5.17 4.12 13.32
C PHE A 211 -3.69 3.83 13.08
N ALA A 212 -2.95 4.79 12.50
CA ALA A 212 -1.51 4.65 12.29
C ALA A 212 -0.77 4.37 13.60
N LYS A 213 -1.16 5.05 14.69
CA LYS A 213 -0.58 4.84 16.02
C LYS A 213 -0.91 3.44 16.58
N GLU A 214 -2.12 2.93 16.32
CA GLU A 214 -2.59 1.66 16.86
C GLU A 214 -2.00 0.45 16.14
N VAL A 215 -1.80 0.54 14.80
CA VAL A 215 -1.54 -0.64 13.96
C VAL A 215 -0.08 -0.76 13.51
N ALA A 216 0.67 0.36 13.46
CA ALA A 216 2.02 0.34 12.90
C ALA A 216 3.07 -0.12 13.91
N ASP A 217 4.03 -0.90 13.45
CA ASP A 217 5.29 -1.16 14.16
C ASP A 217 6.24 0.03 14.03
N ARG A 218 6.17 0.72 12.88
CA ARG A 218 6.97 1.91 12.58
C ARG A 218 6.14 2.95 11.80
N VAL A 219 6.31 4.20 12.20
CA VAL A 219 5.69 5.36 11.54
C VAL A 219 6.77 6.15 10.82
N ILE A 220 6.47 6.58 9.60
CA ILE A 220 7.32 7.41 8.76
C ILE A 220 6.59 8.71 8.48
N PHE A 221 7.18 9.83 8.83
CA PHE A 221 6.70 11.15 8.44
C PHE A 221 7.43 11.63 7.20
N MET A 222 6.69 11.79 6.09
CA MET A 222 7.20 12.34 4.83
C MET A 222 6.71 13.77 4.62
N ALA A 223 7.63 14.67 4.33
CA ALA A 223 7.32 16.03 3.88
C ALA A 223 8.39 16.49 2.87
N ASP A 224 7.98 17.36 1.95
CA ASP A 224 8.86 18.01 0.97
C ASP A 224 9.69 17.04 0.10
N GLY A 225 9.18 15.81 -0.08
CA GLY A 225 9.78 14.76 -0.91
C GLY A 225 10.84 13.90 -0.20
N ILE A 226 11.01 14.04 1.11
CA ILE A 226 11.97 13.26 1.92
C ILE A 226 11.29 12.65 3.16
N ILE A 227 11.93 11.65 3.74
CA ILE A 227 11.60 11.18 5.09
C ILE A 227 12.20 12.16 6.09
N GLN A 228 11.35 12.87 6.84
CA GLN A 228 11.75 13.84 7.85
C GLN A 228 12.04 13.19 9.19
N GLU A 229 11.25 12.16 9.53
CA GLU A 229 11.35 11.45 10.79
C GLU A 229 10.74 10.05 10.65
N GLN A 230 11.30 9.09 11.37
CA GLN A 230 10.76 7.74 11.47
C GLN A 230 11.09 7.14 12.83
N GLY A 231 10.22 6.29 13.32
CA GLY A 231 10.40 5.64 14.62
C GLY A 231 9.18 4.80 15.01
N LYS A 232 9.18 4.35 16.27
CA LYS A 232 7.99 3.71 16.83
C LYS A 232 6.84 4.73 16.92
N PRO A 233 5.58 4.26 16.88
CA PRO A 233 4.43 5.16 16.98
C PRO A 233 4.51 6.14 18.16
N GLU A 234 4.89 5.66 19.34
CA GLU A 234 5.02 6.52 20.54
C GLU A 234 6.05 7.63 20.34
N ASP A 235 7.21 7.31 19.72
CA ASP A 235 8.28 8.29 19.52
C ASP A 235 7.84 9.38 18.54
N VAL A 236 7.21 9.00 17.41
CA VAL A 236 6.82 9.95 16.36
C VAL A 236 5.59 10.77 16.76
N PHE A 237 4.59 10.18 17.44
CA PHE A 237 3.35 10.87 17.77
C PHE A 237 3.40 11.65 19.09
N GLU A 238 4.12 11.16 20.10
CA GLU A 238 4.15 11.77 21.44
C GLU A 238 5.42 12.60 21.67
N HIS A 239 6.53 12.19 21.07
CA HIS A 239 7.84 12.80 21.30
C HIS A 239 8.58 13.16 20.00
N PRO A 240 7.90 13.76 18.99
CA PRO A 240 8.53 14.08 17.71
C PRO A 240 9.73 15.01 17.89
N GLN A 241 10.86 14.66 17.29
CA GLN A 241 12.10 15.43 17.37
C GLN A 241 12.22 16.47 16.25
N ASN A 242 11.62 16.16 15.07
CA ASN A 242 11.67 17.07 13.93
C ASN A 242 10.58 18.16 14.06
N GLU A 243 10.96 19.43 13.91
CA GLU A 243 10.06 20.57 13.98
C GLU A 243 8.91 20.48 12.94
N ARG A 244 9.19 19.96 11.77
CA ARG A 244 8.19 19.78 10.70
C ARG A 244 7.13 18.75 11.11
N THR A 245 7.56 17.65 11.75
CA THR A 245 6.66 16.63 12.33
C THR A 245 5.79 17.23 13.42
N GLN A 246 6.40 17.97 14.35
CA GLN A 246 5.66 18.63 15.45
C GLN A 246 4.57 19.57 14.93
N ASN A 247 4.90 20.41 13.94
CA ASN A 247 3.96 21.35 13.35
C ASN A 247 2.82 20.63 12.60
N PHE A 248 3.13 19.57 11.88
CA PHE A 248 2.14 18.75 11.20
C PHE A 248 1.17 18.10 12.20
N LEU A 249 1.69 17.44 13.22
CA LEU A 249 0.86 16.75 14.22
C LEU A 249 -0.01 17.75 15.02
N LYS A 250 0.51 18.90 15.40
CA LYS A 250 -0.28 19.97 16.05
C LYS A 250 -1.46 20.40 15.17
N SER A 251 -1.25 20.53 13.86
CA SER A 251 -2.33 20.94 12.94
C SER A 251 -3.40 19.86 12.76
N MET A 252 -3.06 18.58 12.92
CA MET A 252 -3.98 17.45 12.75
C MET A 252 -4.72 17.07 14.03
N LEU A 253 -4.16 17.36 15.21
CA LEU A 253 -4.72 16.98 16.50
C LEU A 253 -5.57 18.11 17.15
N HIS A 254 -5.64 19.29 16.54
CA HIS A 254 -6.40 20.45 17.03
C HIS A 254 -7.75 20.64 16.30
N PHE A 255 -8.36 19.56 15.76
CA PHE A 255 -9.74 19.57 15.27
C PHE A 255 -10.63 18.69 16.11
#